data_12855ec7c898db4caf1adac0f65b5946
#
_entry.id   12855ec7c898db4caf1adac0f65b5946
#
_cell.length_a   1.000
_cell.length_b   1.000
_cell.length_c   1.000
_cell.angle_alpha   90.00
_cell.angle_beta   90.00
_cell.angle_gamma   90.00
#
_symmetry.space_group_name_H-M   'P 1'
#
loop_
_entity.id
_entity.type
_entity.pdbx_description
1 polymer ?
#
loop_
_entity_poly.entity_id
_entity_poly.type
_entity_poly.pdbx_seq_one_letter_code
_entity_poly.pdbx_strand_id
1 'polypeptide(L)'
;MVATDVSLLSAAGRLADEFEQVPPVRDPEFISRTLEIAVRHDVGVIIPTIDPEIEVYANHRDTFTEHGIDVWVSTPEVTRLGWDKWSLYRWLRERGLPTVDTFEVTDLPEGSLQGPVVAKPRSGSSGIGVVIADSVDMLDIDGLDESYIVQSKAPGFEVTVDFAVGRDGRVLAIVPRRRIEVRGGEVSKGVTVDYPAVIDVARSVASQLPGAYGALNVQVFYEPKTGEINIIEINPRFGGGYPLAHLAGANFFDALLRDGRGEQVEELDWDAGTLLLRYDTEVIVSGFDVRSIDG
;
A
#
# COMPACT_ATOMS: atom_id res chain seq x y z
N MET A 1 -5.60 10.34 19.67
CA MET A 1 -5.41 9.22 18.70
C MET A 1 -5.59 7.89 19.45
N VAL A 2 -6.42 7.00 18.90
CA VAL A 2 -6.58 5.62 19.42
C VAL A 2 -5.86 4.68 18.47
N ALA A 3 -4.97 3.84 18.98
CA ALA A 3 -4.36 2.76 18.22
C ALA A 3 -5.05 1.43 18.55
N THR A 4 -5.20 0.58 17.54
CA THR A 4 -5.73 -0.77 17.70
C THR A 4 -4.73 -1.80 17.20
N ASP A 5 -4.59 -2.93 17.90
CA ASP A 5 -3.74 -4.05 17.50
C ASP A 5 -4.30 -5.34 18.10
N VAL A 6 -3.99 -6.47 17.50
CA VAL A 6 -4.29 -7.80 18.06
C VAL A 6 -3.39 -8.13 19.25
N SER A 7 -2.22 -7.51 19.34
CA SER A 7 -1.18 -7.78 20.33
C SER A 7 -1.04 -6.64 21.34
N LEU A 8 -0.99 -6.98 22.62
CA LEU A 8 -0.62 -6.04 23.69
C LEU A 8 0.85 -5.58 23.61
N LEU A 9 1.65 -6.21 22.76
CA LEU A 9 3.07 -5.90 22.54
C LEU A 9 3.29 -4.89 21.39
N SER A 10 2.27 -4.12 21.01
CA SER A 10 2.35 -3.10 19.98
C SER A 10 3.11 -1.88 20.47
N ALA A 11 4.26 -1.57 19.86
CA ALA A 11 5.01 -0.33 20.12
C ALA A 11 4.19 0.90 19.72
N ALA A 12 3.48 0.86 18.59
CA ALA A 12 2.59 1.93 18.15
C ALA A 12 1.46 2.18 19.15
N GLY A 13 0.89 1.11 19.72
CA GLY A 13 -0.12 1.20 20.77
C GLY A 13 0.40 1.91 22.03
N ARG A 14 1.68 1.79 22.35
CA ARG A 14 2.31 2.47 23.49
C ARG A 14 2.63 3.94 23.24
N LEU A 15 2.66 4.37 21.99
CA LEU A 15 2.89 5.76 21.59
C LEU A 15 1.59 6.53 21.33
N ALA A 16 0.45 5.84 21.21
CA ALA A 16 -0.86 6.44 21.07
C ALA A 16 -1.36 7.03 22.40
N ASP A 17 -2.34 7.95 22.32
CA ASP A 17 -3.01 8.48 23.52
C ASP A 17 -3.84 7.40 24.23
N GLU A 18 -4.47 6.52 23.43
CA GLU A 18 -5.24 5.36 23.90
C GLU A 18 -4.90 4.13 23.07
N PHE A 19 -4.95 2.96 23.68
CA PHE A 19 -4.74 1.68 23.01
C PHE A 19 -5.89 0.71 23.31
N GLU A 20 -6.40 0.08 22.26
CA GLU A 20 -7.47 -0.93 22.37
C GLU A 20 -7.08 -2.20 21.64
N GLN A 21 -7.24 -3.33 22.30
CA GLN A 21 -7.05 -4.63 21.67
C GLN A 21 -8.28 -5.00 20.83
N VAL A 22 -8.04 -5.44 19.59
CA VAL A 22 -9.05 -5.92 18.65
C VAL A 22 -8.81 -7.39 18.32
N PRO A 23 -9.85 -8.15 17.95
CA PRO A 23 -9.65 -9.50 17.45
C PRO A 23 -8.93 -9.49 16.09
N PRO A 24 -8.40 -10.64 15.63
CA PRO A 24 -7.82 -10.75 14.30
C PRO A 24 -8.82 -10.34 13.21
N VAL A 25 -8.32 -9.75 12.11
CA VAL A 25 -9.15 -9.23 11.00
C VAL A 25 -10.16 -10.25 10.43
N ARG A 26 -9.82 -11.55 10.49
CA ARG A 26 -10.71 -12.63 10.00
C ARG A 26 -11.77 -13.06 11.03
N ASP A 27 -11.72 -12.52 12.24
CA ASP A 27 -12.72 -12.78 13.24
C ASP A 27 -14.04 -12.08 12.89
N PRO A 28 -15.20 -12.77 12.96
CA PRO A 28 -16.50 -12.16 12.69
C PRO A 28 -16.84 -10.95 13.56
N GLU A 29 -16.22 -10.83 14.73
CA GLU A 29 -16.43 -9.72 15.65
C GLU A 29 -15.52 -8.51 15.36
N PHE A 30 -14.57 -8.59 14.40
CA PHE A 30 -13.60 -7.53 14.14
C PHE A 30 -14.28 -6.18 13.86
N ILE A 31 -15.25 -6.14 12.96
CA ILE A 31 -15.95 -4.89 12.58
C ILE A 31 -16.81 -4.37 13.71
N SER A 32 -17.58 -5.22 14.37
CA SER A 32 -18.45 -4.80 15.50
C SER A 32 -17.63 -4.28 16.67
N ARG A 33 -16.50 -4.94 16.97
CA ARG A 33 -15.60 -4.50 18.04
C ARG A 33 -14.91 -3.17 17.69
N THR A 34 -14.45 -3.03 16.45
CA THR A 34 -13.82 -1.76 16.01
C THR A 34 -14.83 -0.61 16.03
N LEU A 35 -16.07 -0.84 15.61
CA LEU A 35 -17.13 0.15 15.69
C LEU A 35 -17.43 0.56 17.13
N GLU A 36 -17.57 -0.40 18.06
CA GLU A 36 -17.76 -0.14 19.49
C GLU A 36 -16.64 0.77 20.04
N ILE A 37 -15.39 0.45 19.73
CA ILE A 37 -14.22 1.25 20.14
C ILE A 37 -14.31 2.65 19.55
N ALA A 38 -14.58 2.77 18.25
CA ALA A 38 -14.64 4.04 17.57
C ALA A 38 -15.73 4.96 18.14
N VAL A 39 -16.92 4.42 18.43
CA VAL A 39 -18.02 5.16 19.06
C VAL A 39 -17.66 5.56 20.49
N ARG A 40 -17.09 4.65 21.29
CA ARG A 40 -16.71 4.91 22.68
C ARG A 40 -15.68 6.03 22.82
N HIS A 41 -14.74 6.13 21.86
CA HIS A 41 -13.69 7.13 21.87
C HIS A 41 -13.99 8.37 21.01
N ASP A 42 -15.22 8.52 20.51
CA ASP A 42 -15.64 9.63 19.63
C ASP A 42 -14.70 9.81 18.43
N VAL A 43 -14.36 8.68 17.76
CA VAL A 43 -13.47 8.65 16.63
C VAL A 43 -14.21 9.16 15.37
N GLY A 44 -13.67 10.18 14.73
CA GLY A 44 -14.24 10.71 13.48
C GLY A 44 -13.65 10.08 12.21
N VAL A 45 -12.45 9.46 12.31
CA VAL A 45 -11.75 8.89 11.16
C VAL A 45 -11.06 7.58 11.53
N ILE A 46 -11.22 6.55 10.71
CA ILE A 46 -10.46 5.30 10.79
C ILE A 46 -9.47 5.24 9.61
N ILE A 47 -8.23 4.88 9.92
CA ILE A 47 -7.12 4.78 8.96
C ILE A 47 -6.57 3.35 8.97
N PRO A 48 -7.00 2.49 8.05
CA PRO A 48 -6.43 1.16 7.90
C PRO A 48 -4.97 1.22 7.45
N THR A 49 -4.10 0.40 8.05
CA THR A 49 -2.65 0.47 7.81
C THR A 49 -2.03 -0.82 7.31
N ILE A 50 -2.74 -1.95 7.40
CA ILE A 50 -2.26 -3.26 6.96
C ILE A 50 -3.13 -3.86 5.86
N ASP A 51 -2.52 -4.57 4.92
CA ASP A 51 -3.20 -5.11 3.74
C ASP A 51 -4.42 -5.99 4.05
N PRO A 52 -4.39 -6.89 5.07
CA PRO A 52 -5.54 -7.77 5.35
C PRO A 52 -6.82 -7.05 5.79
N GLU A 53 -6.71 -5.85 6.39
CA GLU A 53 -7.88 -5.12 6.90
C GLU A 53 -8.56 -4.25 5.84
N ILE A 54 -7.84 -3.87 4.77
CA ILE A 54 -8.30 -2.92 3.76
C ILE A 54 -9.60 -3.37 3.11
N GLU A 55 -9.67 -4.62 2.63
CA GLU A 55 -10.87 -5.17 1.99
C GLU A 55 -12.03 -5.29 2.97
N VAL A 56 -11.74 -5.65 4.23
CA VAL A 56 -12.77 -5.79 5.26
C VAL A 56 -13.41 -4.44 5.55
N TYR A 57 -12.62 -3.39 5.74
CA TYR A 57 -13.14 -2.03 5.91
C TYR A 57 -13.87 -1.51 4.67
N ALA A 58 -13.35 -1.78 3.48
CA ALA A 58 -13.99 -1.36 2.24
C ALA A 58 -15.41 -1.95 2.08
N ASN A 59 -15.58 -3.22 2.45
CA ASN A 59 -16.86 -3.92 2.41
C ASN A 59 -17.85 -3.47 3.50
N HIS A 60 -17.36 -2.86 4.60
CA HIS A 60 -18.18 -2.42 5.73
C HIS A 60 -18.15 -0.90 5.93
N ARG A 61 -17.73 -0.13 4.92
CA ARG A 61 -17.59 1.32 5.02
C ARG A 61 -18.88 2.01 5.44
N ASP A 62 -20.02 1.56 4.91
CA ASP A 62 -21.34 2.13 5.22
C ASP A 62 -21.69 1.99 6.69
N THR A 63 -21.32 0.87 7.33
CA THR A 63 -21.50 0.64 8.77
C THR A 63 -20.88 1.74 9.62
N PHE A 64 -19.70 2.22 9.25
CA PHE A 64 -19.02 3.31 9.97
C PHE A 64 -19.61 4.67 9.58
N THR A 65 -19.92 4.87 8.30
CA THR A 65 -20.51 6.13 7.81
C THR A 65 -21.86 6.45 8.46
N GLU A 66 -22.70 5.43 8.72
CA GLU A 66 -23.98 5.56 9.46
C GLU A 66 -23.79 6.10 10.89
N HIS A 67 -22.59 5.96 11.45
CA HIS A 67 -22.22 6.49 12.77
C HIS A 67 -21.39 7.80 12.67
N GLY A 68 -21.31 8.42 11.48
CA GLY A 68 -20.53 9.63 11.27
C GLY A 68 -19.01 9.44 11.26
N ILE A 69 -18.55 8.20 11.12
CA ILE A 69 -17.13 7.85 11.10
C ILE A 69 -16.70 7.67 9.65
N ASP A 70 -15.71 8.46 9.22
CA ASP A 70 -15.08 8.29 7.91
C ASP A 70 -14.00 7.22 7.93
N VAL A 71 -14.00 6.32 6.95
CA VAL A 71 -12.93 5.33 6.78
C VAL A 71 -12.13 5.67 5.53
N TRP A 72 -10.85 5.96 5.69
CA TRP A 72 -9.97 6.28 4.56
C TRP A 72 -9.55 5.01 3.81
N VAL A 73 -10.50 4.49 3.08
CA VAL A 73 -10.35 3.28 2.28
C VAL A 73 -11.04 3.46 0.93
N SER A 74 -10.41 2.99 -0.12
CA SER A 74 -10.98 2.95 -1.47
C SER A 74 -12.10 1.92 -1.58
N THR A 75 -12.81 1.90 -2.71
CA THR A 75 -13.87 0.90 -2.98
C THR A 75 -13.33 -0.54 -2.97
N PRO A 76 -14.19 -1.55 -2.76
CA PRO A 76 -13.81 -2.96 -2.84
C PRO A 76 -13.16 -3.37 -4.18
N GLU A 77 -13.49 -2.67 -5.27
CA GLU A 77 -12.84 -2.90 -6.58
C GLU A 77 -11.36 -2.51 -6.53
N VAL A 78 -11.03 -1.33 -6.00
CA VAL A 78 -9.65 -0.86 -5.88
C VAL A 78 -8.86 -1.71 -4.89
N THR A 79 -9.48 -2.11 -3.77
CA THR A 79 -8.80 -2.96 -2.77
C THR A 79 -8.47 -4.33 -3.37
N ARG A 80 -9.33 -4.89 -4.22
CA ARG A 80 -9.06 -6.14 -4.95
C ARG A 80 -7.91 -5.99 -5.94
N LEU A 81 -7.83 -4.86 -6.67
CA LEU A 81 -6.69 -4.59 -7.55
C LEU A 81 -5.37 -4.50 -6.77
N GLY A 82 -5.40 -3.95 -5.56
CA GLY A 82 -4.23 -3.93 -4.67
C GLY A 82 -3.84 -5.31 -4.14
N TRP A 83 -4.80 -6.22 -3.98
CA TRP A 83 -4.57 -7.55 -3.43
C TRP A 83 -4.15 -8.59 -4.47
N ASP A 84 -4.81 -8.61 -5.64
CA ASP A 84 -4.60 -9.59 -6.71
C ASP A 84 -3.79 -8.99 -7.88
N LYS A 85 -2.52 -9.34 -7.98
CA LYS A 85 -1.58 -8.87 -9.00
C LYS A 85 -1.95 -9.28 -10.42
N TRP A 86 -2.66 -10.40 -10.60
CA TRP A 86 -3.18 -10.80 -11.90
C TRP A 86 -4.34 -9.91 -12.34
N SER A 87 -5.28 -9.62 -11.45
CA SER A 87 -6.35 -8.66 -11.72
C SER A 87 -5.80 -7.26 -12.00
N LEU A 88 -4.77 -6.83 -11.27
CA LEU A 88 -4.08 -5.56 -11.53
C LEU A 88 -3.45 -5.55 -12.93
N TYR A 89 -2.70 -6.57 -13.31
CA TYR A 89 -2.10 -6.67 -14.64
C TYR A 89 -3.15 -6.52 -15.75
N ARG A 90 -4.25 -7.26 -15.67
CA ARG A 90 -5.34 -7.17 -16.65
C ARG A 90 -5.94 -5.77 -16.71
N TRP A 91 -6.19 -5.18 -15.55
CA TRP A 91 -6.74 -3.82 -15.43
C TRP A 91 -5.82 -2.77 -16.07
N LEU A 92 -4.49 -2.89 -15.86
CA LEU A 92 -3.49 -2.00 -16.46
C LEU A 92 -3.44 -2.16 -17.98
N ARG A 93 -3.43 -3.39 -18.48
CA ARG A 93 -3.39 -3.68 -19.93
C ARG A 93 -4.63 -3.16 -20.65
N GLU A 94 -5.82 -3.37 -20.09
CA GLU A 94 -7.08 -2.87 -20.64
C GLU A 94 -7.12 -1.35 -20.79
N ARG A 95 -6.35 -0.63 -19.97
CA ARG A 95 -6.28 0.84 -19.95
C ARG A 95 -5.06 1.41 -20.64
N GLY A 96 -4.23 0.56 -21.24
CA GLY A 96 -2.99 0.99 -21.90
C GLY A 96 -1.96 1.57 -20.93
N LEU A 97 -2.05 1.24 -19.63
CA LEU A 97 -1.07 1.65 -18.63
C LEU A 97 0.17 0.73 -18.69
N PRO A 98 1.38 1.27 -18.49
CA PRO A 98 2.61 0.51 -18.66
C PRO A 98 2.79 -0.54 -17.55
N THR A 99 3.01 -1.77 -17.95
CA THR A 99 3.32 -2.90 -17.05
C THR A 99 4.05 -3.98 -17.84
N VAL A 100 4.77 -4.84 -17.13
CA VAL A 100 5.49 -5.98 -17.74
C VAL A 100 4.52 -7.07 -18.17
N ASP A 101 4.91 -7.85 -19.18
CA ASP A 101 4.15 -9.03 -19.57
C ASP A 101 4.08 -10.02 -18.40
N THR A 102 2.86 -10.48 -18.14
CA THR A 102 2.53 -11.29 -16.96
C THR A 102 1.60 -12.42 -17.39
N PHE A 103 1.82 -13.61 -16.84
CA PHE A 103 1.00 -14.81 -17.06
C PHE A 103 0.71 -15.51 -15.73
N GLU A 104 -0.43 -16.20 -15.65
CA GLU A 104 -0.63 -17.18 -14.59
C GLU A 104 0.29 -18.39 -14.84
N VAL A 105 0.84 -19.00 -13.79
CA VAL A 105 1.75 -20.14 -13.95
C VAL A 105 1.12 -21.30 -14.70
N THR A 106 -0.18 -21.48 -14.54
CA THR A 106 -0.98 -22.53 -15.20
C THR A 106 -1.27 -22.26 -16.68
N ASP A 107 -1.08 -21.03 -17.14
CA ASP A 107 -1.36 -20.60 -18.52
C ASP A 107 -0.19 -19.79 -19.10
N LEU A 108 1.04 -20.28 -18.88
CA LEU A 108 2.28 -19.65 -19.38
C LEU A 108 2.64 -20.27 -20.74
N PRO A 109 2.43 -19.55 -21.87
CA PRO A 109 2.75 -20.11 -23.17
C PRO A 109 4.26 -20.25 -23.36
N GLU A 110 4.69 -21.31 -24.02
CA GLU A 110 6.11 -21.52 -24.35
C GLU A 110 6.65 -20.33 -25.16
N GLY A 111 7.80 -19.78 -24.73
CA GLY A 111 8.47 -18.67 -25.40
C GLY A 111 7.79 -17.31 -25.26
N SER A 112 6.74 -17.19 -24.41
CA SER A 112 6.02 -15.93 -24.17
C SER A 112 6.84 -14.87 -23.44
N LEU A 113 7.76 -15.30 -22.58
CA LEU A 113 8.68 -14.41 -21.84
C LEU A 113 10.12 -14.66 -22.28
N GLN A 114 10.86 -13.57 -22.49
CA GLN A 114 12.26 -13.61 -22.89
C GLN A 114 13.13 -12.98 -21.81
N GLY A 115 14.31 -13.56 -21.55
CA GLY A 115 15.28 -13.06 -20.57
C GLY A 115 14.83 -13.31 -19.11
N PRO A 116 15.31 -12.47 -18.17
CA PRO A 116 15.02 -12.66 -16.75
C PRO A 116 13.55 -12.53 -16.41
N VAL A 117 13.08 -13.40 -15.51
CA VAL A 117 11.67 -13.47 -15.08
C VAL A 117 11.57 -13.44 -13.56
N VAL A 118 10.39 -13.07 -13.09
CA VAL A 118 10.02 -13.06 -11.68
C VAL A 118 8.74 -13.87 -11.51
N ALA A 119 8.81 -14.94 -10.70
CA ALA A 119 7.63 -15.65 -10.24
C ALA A 119 7.26 -15.15 -8.83
N LYS A 120 5.99 -14.89 -8.59
CA LYS A 120 5.50 -14.40 -7.29
C LYS A 120 4.05 -14.81 -7.04
N PRO A 121 3.64 -14.94 -5.76
CA PRO A 121 2.23 -15.15 -5.44
C PRO A 121 1.36 -14.00 -5.98
N ARG A 122 0.17 -14.33 -6.49
CA ARG A 122 -0.86 -13.36 -6.94
C ARG A 122 -1.25 -12.41 -5.83
N SER A 123 -1.37 -12.94 -4.60
CA SER A 123 -1.73 -12.17 -3.40
C SER A 123 -0.61 -12.21 -2.38
N GLY A 124 -0.61 -11.22 -1.47
CA GLY A 124 0.41 -11.09 -0.45
C GLY A 124 1.34 -9.89 -0.69
N SER A 125 2.18 -9.61 0.29
CA SER A 125 3.04 -8.43 0.37
C SER A 125 4.47 -8.79 0.82
N SER A 126 5.34 -7.80 0.95
CA SER A 126 6.69 -7.91 1.53
C SER A 126 7.67 -8.82 0.76
N GLY A 127 7.37 -9.17 -0.49
CA GLY A 127 8.25 -10.00 -1.32
C GLY A 127 8.34 -11.48 -0.91
N ILE A 128 7.44 -11.94 -0.04
CA ILE A 128 7.41 -13.35 0.40
C ILE A 128 7.03 -14.23 -0.80
N GLY A 129 7.80 -15.32 -1.01
CA GLY A 129 7.56 -16.25 -2.09
C GLY A 129 8.02 -15.78 -3.48
N VAL A 130 8.73 -14.64 -3.58
CA VAL A 130 9.27 -14.15 -4.85
C VAL A 130 10.50 -14.97 -5.26
N VAL A 131 10.48 -15.48 -6.49
CA VAL A 131 11.59 -16.21 -7.13
C VAL A 131 12.03 -15.44 -8.37
N ILE A 132 13.32 -15.23 -8.55
CA ILE A 132 13.90 -14.59 -9.73
C ILE A 132 14.78 -15.61 -10.46
N ALA A 133 14.61 -15.73 -11.78
CA ALA A 133 15.42 -16.59 -12.63
C ALA A 133 15.87 -15.83 -13.89
N ASP A 134 16.98 -16.28 -14.50
CA ASP A 134 17.51 -15.66 -15.72
C ASP A 134 16.68 -15.99 -16.97
N SER A 135 15.84 -17.02 -16.91
CA SER A 135 14.84 -17.38 -17.93
C SER A 135 13.74 -18.24 -17.33
N VAL A 136 12.63 -18.41 -18.08
CA VAL A 136 11.53 -19.31 -17.71
C VAL A 136 12.02 -20.74 -17.50
N ASP A 137 12.95 -21.22 -18.35
CA ASP A 137 13.49 -22.59 -18.28
C ASP A 137 14.28 -22.88 -17.00
N MET A 138 14.70 -21.83 -16.28
CA MET A 138 15.39 -21.92 -14.99
C MET A 138 14.46 -21.83 -13.78
N LEU A 139 13.16 -21.58 -14.00
CA LEU A 139 12.16 -21.65 -12.93
C LEU A 139 11.77 -23.13 -12.69
N ASP A 140 11.68 -23.52 -11.43
CA ASP A 140 11.00 -24.74 -11.02
C ASP A 140 9.47 -24.51 -11.06
N ILE A 141 8.91 -24.52 -12.28
CA ILE A 141 7.48 -24.24 -12.49
C ILE A 141 6.61 -25.30 -11.81
N ASP A 142 7.04 -26.56 -11.78
CA ASP A 142 6.30 -27.65 -11.14
C ASP A 142 6.26 -27.49 -9.60
N GLY A 143 7.19 -26.73 -9.03
CA GLY A 143 7.20 -26.34 -7.62
C GLY A 143 6.33 -25.12 -7.28
N LEU A 144 5.76 -24.45 -8.29
CA LEU A 144 4.86 -23.32 -8.12
C LEU A 144 3.41 -23.80 -8.27
N ASP A 145 2.55 -23.40 -7.36
CA ASP A 145 1.11 -23.69 -7.44
C ASP A 145 0.34 -22.64 -8.28
N GLU A 146 -0.94 -22.87 -8.48
CA GLU A 146 -1.85 -22.01 -9.25
C GLU A 146 -2.01 -20.59 -8.68
N SER A 147 -1.52 -20.34 -7.46
CA SER A 147 -1.53 -19.01 -6.84
C SER A 147 -0.41 -18.11 -7.36
N TYR A 148 0.49 -18.60 -8.22
CA TYR A 148 1.61 -17.83 -8.74
C TYR A 148 1.32 -17.21 -10.11
N ILE A 149 1.96 -16.05 -10.33
CA ILE A 149 2.13 -15.43 -11.65
C ILE A 149 3.62 -15.39 -12.00
N VAL A 150 3.90 -15.41 -13.30
CA VAL A 150 5.24 -15.25 -13.86
C VAL A 150 5.27 -13.99 -14.72
N GLN A 151 6.26 -13.13 -14.51
CA GLN A 151 6.39 -11.83 -15.19
C GLN A 151 7.76 -11.68 -15.80
N SER A 152 7.88 -10.89 -16.89
CA SER A 152 9.17 -10.33 -17.27
C SER A 152 9.75 -9.51 -16.12
N LYS A 153 11.05 -9.63 -15.88
CA LYS A 153 11.72 -8.78 -14.89
C LYS A 153 11.80 -7.35 -15.44
N ALA A 154 11.16 -6.41 -14.76
CA ALA A 154 11.20 -5.00 -15.12
C ALA A 154 12.64 -4.46 -15.03
N PRO A 155 13.10 -3.65 -16.02
CA PRO A 155 14.39 -2.99 -15.97
C PRO A 155 14.40 -1.81 -15.02
N GLY A 156 15.61 -1.35 -14.66
CA GLY A 156 15.82 -0.15 -13.86
C GLY A 156 15.73 -0.41 -12.35
N PHE A 157 15.25 0.58 -11.62
CA PHE A 157 15.13 0.54 -10.16
C PHE A 157 13.72 0.90 -9.69
N GLU A 158 13.38 0.47 -8.51
CA GLU A 158 12.06 0.68 -7.92
C GLU A 158 11.87 2.12 -7.42
N VAL A 159 10.75 2.71 -7.82
CA VAL A 159 10.21 3.96 -7.29
C VAL A 159 8.81 3.66 -6.74
N THR A 160 8.57 3.99 -5.49
CA THR A 160 7.22 4.00 -4.92
C THR A 160 6.67 5.43 -5.02
N VAL A 161 5.47 5.58 -5.53
CA VAL A 161 4.80 6.88 -5.60
C VAL A 161 3.64 6.86 -4.63
N ASP A 162 3.76 7.60 -3.53
CA ASP A 162 2.64 7.84 -2.63
C ASP A 162 1.72 8.88 -3.24
N PHE A 163 0.41 8.69 -3.16
CA PHE A 163 -0.57 9.67 -3.59
C PHE A 163 -1.80 9.66 -2.70
N ALA A 164 -2.46 10.82 -2.60
CA ALA A 164 -3.70 11.00 -1.86
C ALA A 164 -4.82 11.39 -2.82
N VAL A 165 -6.00 10.81 -2.60
CA VAL A 165 -7.21 11.07 -3.41
C VAL A 165 -8.33 11.50 -2.48
N GLY A 166 -8.94 12.65 -2.77
CA GLY A 166 -10.08 13.20 -2.05
C GLY A 166 -11.39 12.48 -2.37
N ARG A 167 -12.45 12.87 -1.67
CA ARG A 167 -13.79 12.27 -1.81
C ARG A 167 -14.42 12.44 -3.19
N ASP A 168 -14.05 13.50 -3.90
CA ASP A 168 -14.50 13.77 -5.26
C ASP A 168 -13.63 13.12 -6.36
N GLY A 169 -12.66 12.30 -5.95
CA GLY A 169 -11.72 11.64 -6.85
C GLY A 169 -10.55 12.52 -7.32
N ARG A 170 -10.43 13.76 -6.82
CA ARG A 170 -9.28 14.61 -7.13
C ARG A 170 -8.02 14.10 -6.45
N VAL A 171 -6.93 14.17 -7.17
CA VAL A 171 -5.59 13.94 -6.61
C VAL A 171 -5.20 15.13 -5.75
N LEU A 172 -4.88 14.89 -4.49
CA LEU A 172 -4.46 15.89 -3.52
C LEU A 172 -2.94 15.97 -3.38
N ALA A 173 -2.22 14.93 -3.74
CA ALA A 173 -0.76 14.89 -3.76
C ALA A 173 -0.25 13.69 -4.56
N ILE A 174 0.94 13.83 -5.17
CA ILE A 174 1.69 12.71 -5.79
C ILE A 174 3.16 12.89 -5.44
N VAL A 175 3.77 11.94 -4.74
CA VAL A 175 5.15 12.03 -4.23
C VAL A 175 5.96 10.79 -4.59
N PRO A 176 6.77 10.84 -5.66
CA PRO A 176 7.70 9.76 -5.96
C PRO A 176 8.85 9.71 -4.96
N ARG A 177 9.16 8.52 -4.53
CA ARG A 177 10.33 8.25 -3.67
C ARG A 177 11.10 7.03 -4.16
N ARG A 178 12.39 7.19 -4.36
CA ARG A 178 13.29 6.10 -4.69
C ARG A 178 13.63 5.31 -3.44
N ARG A 179 13.48 3.99 -3.51
CA ARG A 179 13.94 3.06 -2.47
C ARG A 179 15.43 2.79 -2.68
N ILE A 180 16.27 3.25 -1.74
CA ILE A 180 17.73 3.05 -1.79
C ILE A 180 18.12 1.76 -1.11
N GLU A 181 17.50 1.48 0.04
CA GLU A 181 17.71 0.27 0.82
C GLU A 181 16.41 -0.19 1.47
N VAL A 182 16.21 -1.49 1.50
CA VAL A 182 15.02 -2.16 2.07
C VAL A 182 15.46 -3.12 3.16
N ARG A 183 14.75 -3.13 4.28
CA ARG A 183 14.95 -4.04 5.42
C ARG A 183 13.59 -4.63 5.82
N GLY A 184 13.46 -5.96 5.76
CA GLY A 184 12.20 -6.62 6.12
C GLY A 184 11.00 -6.22 5.27
N GLY A 185 11.20 -5.91 3.97
CA GLY A 185 10.13 -5.45 3.08
C GLY A 185 9.86 -3.94 3.13
N GLU A 186 10.35 -3.24 4.15
CA GLU A 186 10.15 -1.81 4.34
C GLU A 186 11.37 -0.98 3.96
N VAL A 187 11.13 0.24 3.45
CA VAL A 187 12.22 1.15 3.10
C VAL A 187 12.97 1.59 4.35
N SER A 188 14.28 1.33 4.40
CA SER A 188 15.19 1.82 5.45
C SER A 188 15.95 3.07 5.04
N LYS A 189 16.23 3.23 3.73
CA LYS A 189 16.78 4.46 3.16
C LYS A 189 16.02 4.79 1.88
N GLY A 190 15.57 6.03 1.76
CA GLY A 190 14.84 6.50 0.60
C GLY A 190 15.00 7.99 0.41
N VAL A 191 14.72 8.47 -0.80
CA VAL A 191 14.80 9.88 -1.15
C VAL A 191 13.63 10.26 -2.05
N THR A 192 13.02 11.43 -1.82
CA THR A 192 12.03 11.99 -2.74
C THR A 192 12.71 12.43 -4.05
N VAL A 193 12.08 12.13 -5.18
CA VAL A 193 12.66 12.34 -6.50
C VAL A 193 11.66 13.02 -7.42
N ASP A 194 12.10 14.03 -8.15
CA ASP A 194 11.29 14.66 -9.20
C ASP A 194 11.54 13.94 -10.53
N TYR A 195 10.69 12.97 -10.84
CA TYR A 195 10.66 12.25 -12.11
C TYR A 195 9.31 12.48 -12.79
N PRO A 196 9.21 13.51 -13.67
CA PRO A 196 7.93 13.91 -14.28
C PRO A 196 7.19 12.75 -14.95
N ALA A 197 7.89 11.89 -15.69
CA ALA A 197 7.28 10.75 -16.36
C ALA A 197 6.67 9.74 -15.38
N VAL A 198 7.27 9.54 -14.20
CA VAL A 198 6.74 8.68 -13.14
C VAL A 198 5.52 9.33 -12.48
N ILE A 199 5.55 10.65 -12.27
CA ILE A 199 4.42 11.43 -11.76
C ILE A 199 3.22 11.31 -12.70
N ASP A 200 3.44 11.46 -14.01
CA ASP A 200 2.38 11.37 -15.03
C ASP A 200 1.75 9.98 -15.07
N VAL A 201 2.56 8.92 -14.96
CA VAL A 201 2.06 7.53 -14.86
C VAL A 201 1.23 7.35 -13.58
N ALA A 202 1.70 7.80 -12.43
CA ALA A 202 0.95 7.71 -11.18
C ALA A 202 -0.36 8.51 -11.21
N ARG A 203 -0.36 9.69 -11.82
CA ARG A 203 -1.56 10.51 -12.04
C ARG A 203 -2.57 9.80 -12.95
N SER A 204 -2.06 9.16 -14.00
CA SER A 204 -2.90 8.36 -14.91
C SER A 204 -3.53 7.16 -14.21
N VAL A 205 -2.81 6.51 -13.30
CA VAL A 205 -3.36 5.45 -12.44
C VAL A 205 -4.44 6.02 -11.52
N ALA A 206 -4.12 7.07 -10.76
CA ALA A 206 -5.04 7.66 -9.78
C ALA A 206 -6.36 8.11 -10.41
N SER A 207 -6.31 8.73 -11.60
CA SER A 207 -7.50 9.22 -12.32
C SER A 207 -8.39 8.11 -12.89
N GLN A 208 -7.87 6.90 -13.06
CA GLN A 208 -8.59 5.76 -13.63
C GLN A 208 -9.03 4.74 -12.59
N LEU A 209 -8.55 4.82 -11.34
CA LEU A 209 -8.96 3.93 -10.26
C LEU A 209 -10.40 4.24 -9.82
N PRO A 210 -11.36 3.30 -9.95
CA PRO A 210 -12.77 3.57 -9.72
C PRO A 210 -13.09 3.66 -8.22
N GLY A 211 -13.25 4.89 -7.71
CA GLY A 211 -13.53 5.13 -6.30
C GLY A 211 -12.29 5.02 -5.41
N ALA A 212 -11.13 5.39 -5.94
CA ALA A 212 -9.95 5.65 -5.12
C ALA A 212 -10.25 6.73 -4.09
N TYR A 213 -9.86 6.51 -2.84
CA TYR A 213 -10.05 7.44 -1.74
C TYR A 213 -9.03 7.20 -0.63
N GLY A 214 -8.57 8.29 -0.02
CA GLY A 214 -7.56 8.24 1.04
C GLY A 214 -6.15 8.19 0.49
N ALA A 215 -5.24 7.56 1.21
CA ALA A 215 -3.86 7.39 0.80
C ALA A 215 -3.67 6.07 0.06
N LEU A 216 -2.92 6.13 -1.04
CA LEU A 216 -2.53 4.97 -1.84
C LEU A 216 -1.06 5.10 -2.21
N ASN A 217 -0.48 4.01 -2.68
CA ASN A 217 0.80 4.08 -3.38
C ASN A 217 0.84 3.10 -4.56
N VAL A 218 1.61 3.48 -5.58
CA VAL A 218 1.94 2.64 -6.71
C VAL A 218 3.44 2.38 -6.73
N GLN A 219 3.82 1.13 -6.96
CA GLN A 219 5.22 0.73 -7.13
C GLN A 219 5.50 0.56 -8.62
N VAL A 220 6.53 1.24 -9.10
CA VAL A 220 6.96 1.17 -10.48
C VAL A 220 8.46 0.85 -10.55
N PHE A 221 8.89 0.19 -11.61
CA PHE A 221 10.28 0.18 -12.02
C PHE A 221 10.49 1.25 -13.08
N TYR A 222 11.55 2.03 -12.92
CA TYR A 222 11.93 3.09 -13.83
C TYR A 222 13.36 2.90 -14.33
N GLU A 223 13.54 2.84 -15.66
CA GLU A 223 14.84 2.79 -16.32
C GLU A 223 15.15 4.16 -16.96
N PRO A 224 15.98 5.01 -16.31
CA PRO A 224 16.22 6.37 -16.80
C PRO A 224 16.84 6.48 -18.18
N LYS A 225 17.60 5.44 -18.61
CA LYS A 225 18.30 5.46 -19.90
C LYS A 225 17.35 5.34 -21.08
N THR A 226 16.28 4.58 -20.91
CA THR A 226 15.28 4.34 -21.95
C THR A 226 14.01 5.15 -21.71
N GLY A 227 13.78 5.62 -20.49
CA GLY A 227 12.52 6.22 -20.04
C GLY A 227 11.43 5.18 -19.75
N GLU A 228 11.75 3.89 -19.76
CA GLU A 228 10.80 2.82 -19.56
C GLU A 228 10.29 2.83 -18.10
N ILE A 229 8.97 2.73 -17.95
CA ILE A 229 8.28 2.64 -16.67
C ILE A 229 7.36 1.43 -16.69
N ASN A 230 7.39 0.62 -15.64
CA ASN A 230 6.52 -0.54 -15.50
C ASN A 230 5.87 -0.54 -14.13
N ILE A 231 4.55 -0.50 -14.08
CA ILE A 231 3.75 -0.61 -12.85
C ILE A 231 3.75 -2.07 -12.41
N ILE A 232 4.08 -2.31 -11.14
CA ILE A 232 4.22 -3.66 -10.58
C ILE A 232 3.15 -3.95 -9.52
N GLU A 233 2.76 -2.92 -8.74
CA GLU A 233 1.86 -3.08 -7.61
C GLU A 233 1.15 -1.77 -7.28
N ILE A 234 -0.07 -1.88 -6.75
CA ILE A 234 -0.81 -0.77 -6.13
C ILE A 234 -1.16 -1.21 -4.71
N ASN A 235 -0.94 -0.33 -3.74
CA ASN A 235 -1.33 -0.55 -2.35
C ASN A 235 -2.32 0.55 -1.95
N PRO A 236 -3.62 0.24 -1.75
CA PRO A 236 -4.64 1.23 -1.42
C PRO A 236 -4.65 1.58 0.07
N ARG A 237 -3.50 1.99 0.59
CA ARG A 237 -3.24 2.39 1.97
C ARG A 237 -1.99 3.26 2.07
N PHE A 238 -1.76 3.84 3.26
CA PHE A 238 -0.46 4.43 3.56
C PHE A 238 0.66 3.39 3.40
N GLY A 239 1.70 3.76 2.67
CA GLY A 239 2.92 2.95 2.59
C GLY A 239 3.79 3.12 3.83
N GLY A 240 4.55 2.09 4.22
CA GLY A 240 5.52 2.20 5.33
C GLY A 240 6.61 3.25 5.11
N GLY A 241 6.81 3.70 3.88
CA GLY A 241 7.71 4.80 3.53
C GLY A 241 7.05 6.18 3.47
N TYR A 242 5.73 6.31 3.67
CA TYR A 242 5.00 7.58 3.63
C TYR A 242 5.58 8.68 4.56
N PRO A 243 6.16 8.38 5.74
CA PRO A 243 6.80 9.43 6.54
C PRO A 243 7.79 10.30 5.76
N LEU A 244 8.43 9.76 4.72
CA LEU A 244 9.30 10.53 3.83
C LEU A 244 8.50 11.58 3.03
N ALA A 245 7.38 11.19 2.43
CA ALA A 245 6.50 12.11 1.69
C ALA A 245 5.95 13.21 2.61
N HIS A 246 5.50 12.82 3.82
CA HIS A 246 5.02 13.76 4.83
C HIS A 246 6.08 14.81 5.23
N LEU A 247 7.30 14.36 5.54
CA LEU A 247 8.39 15.24 5.96
C LEU A 247 8.96 16.07 4.81
N ALA A 248 8.73 15.64 3.55
CA ALA A 248 9.03 16.44 2.37
C ALA A 248 7.98 17.55 2.09
N GLY A 249 6.93 17.67 2.89
CA GLY A 249 5.90 18.71 2.76
C GLY A 249 4.49 18.19 2.43
N ALA A 250 4.36 16.97 1.88
CA ALA A 250 3.07 16.41 1.49
C ALA A 250 2.33 15.79 2.69
N ASN A 251 1.68 16.62 3.48
CA ASN A 251 0.88 16.18 4.63
C ASN A 251 -0.50 15.66 4.19
N PHE A 252 -0.58 14.37 3.82
CA PHE A 252 -1.83 13.72 3.41
C PHE A 252 -2.90 13.72 4.51
N PHE A 253 -2.49 13.63 5.79
CA PHE A 253 -3.44 13.64 6.90
C PHE A 253 -4.21 14.96 6.95
N ASP A 254 -3.50 16.10 6.88
CA ASP A 254 -4.15 17.42 6.86
C ASP A 254 -5.04 17.60 5.62
N ALA A 255 -4.51 17.24 4.44
CA ALA A 255 -5.26 17.36 3.19
C ALA A 255 -6.55 16.55 3.21
N LEU A 256 -6.51 15.29 3.63
CA LEU A 256 -7.69 14.41 3.69
C LEU A 256 -8.67 14.84 4.79
N LEU A 257 -8.20 15.34 5.93
CA LEU A 257 -9.09 15.90 6.97
C LEU A 257 -9.82 17.15 6.49
N ARG A 258 -9.13 18.04 5.79
CA ARG A 258 -9.72 19.26 5.21
C ARG A 258 -10.71 18.93 4.10
N ASP A 259 -10.34 18.02 3.19
CA ASP A 259 -11.24 17.51 2.15
C ASP A 259 -12.49 16.86 2.76
N GLY A 260 -12.31 16.05 3.81
CA GLY A 260 -13.40 15.44 4.58
C GLY A 260 -14.38 16.45 5.21
N ARG A 261 -13.92 17.66 5.53
CA ARG A 261 -14.75 18.78 6.02
C ARG A 261 -15.39 19.60 4.90
N GLY A 262 -15.15 19.23 3.62
CA GLY A 262 -15.65 19.97 2.45
C GLY A 262 -14.83 21.22 2.12
N GLU A 263 -13.63 21.37 2.66
CA GLU A 263 -12.73 22.45 2.30
C GLU A 263 -12.12 22.17 0.92
N GLN A 264 -11.91 23.24 0.15
CA GLN A 264 -11.13 23.12 -1.10
C GLN A 264 -9.64 22.95 -0.74
N VAL A 265 -9.07 21.83 -1.17
CA VAL A 265 -7.65 21.51 -0.98
C VAL A 265 -6.96 21.56 -2.34
N GLU A 266 -5.98 22.44 -2.49
CA GLU A 266 -5.08 22.43 -3.65
C GLU A 266 -4.14 21.24 -3.57
N GLU A 267 -3.62 20.78 -4.73
CA GLU A 267 -2.62 19.72 -4.76
C GLU A 267 -1.37 20.17 -3.97
N LEU A 268 -0.92 19.31 -3.05
CA LEU A 268 0.17 19.65 -2.15
C LEU A 268 1.51 19.70 -2.89
N ASP A 269 2.29 20.73 -2.60
CA ASP A 269 3.71 20.80 -2.97
C ASP A 269 4.55 19.94 -2.01
N TRP A 270 5.73 19.55 -2.49
CA TRP A 270 6.70 18.79 -1.71
C TRP A 270 8.12 19.02 -2.22
N ASP A 271 9.11 18.79 -1.36
CA ASP A 271 10.52 18.98 -1.65
C ASP A 271 11.17 17.70 -2.20
N ALA A 272 11.71 17.78 -3.43
CA ALA A 272 12.56 16.73 -3.99
C ALA A 272 13.94 16.74 -3.32
N GLY A 273 14.54 15.55 -3.20
CA GLY A 273 15.86 15.40 -2.55
C GLY A 273 15.81 15.28 -1.03
N THR A 274 14.62 15.22 -0.42
CA THR A 274 14.49 14.90 1.00
C THR A 274 14.90 13.44 1.24
N LEU A 275 15.89 13.22 2.11
CA LEU A 275 16.47 11.91 2.41
C LEU A 275 15.94 11.36 3.72
N LEU A 276 15.40 10.14 3.67
CA LEU A 276 15.01 9.34 4.84
C LEU A 276 16.13 8.36 5.18
N LEU A 277 16.55 8.38 6.43
CA LEU A 277 17.43 7.37 7.05
C LEU A 277 16.70 6.83 8.28
N ARG A 278 16.20 5.60 8.21
CA ARG A 278 15.46 4.97 9.30
C ARG A 278 16.44 4.30 10.28
N TYR A 279 16.20 4.48 11.55
CA TYR A 279 16.90 3.80 12.65
C TYR A 279 15.87 3.20 13.61
N ASP A 280 16.29 2.19 14.35
CA ASP A 280 15.45 1.59 15.39
C ASP A 280 15.52 2.41 16.68
N THR A 281 14.37 2.51 17.36
CA THR A 281 14.30 3.10 18.71
C THR A 281 13.38 2.23 19.57
N GLU A 282 13.55 2.30 20.87
CA GLU A 282 12.85 1.45 21.83
C GLU A 282 11.72 2.21 22.51
N VAL A 283 10.67 1.48 22.85
CA VAL A 283 9.63 1.90 23.80
C VAL A 283 9.78 1.04 25.04
N ILE A 284 10.10 1.65 26.17
CA ILE A 284 10.32 0.94 27.43
C ILE A 284 9.02 1.00 28.27
N VAL A 285 8.50 -0.17 28.64
CA VAL A 285 7.33 -0.32 29.50
C VAL A 285 7.74 -0.97 30.80
N SER A 286 7.62 -0.25 31.92
CA SER A 286 7.89 -0.79 33.26
C SER A 286 6.62 -1.41 33.86
N GLY A 287 6.78 -2.49 34.63
CA GLY A 287 5.67 -3.14 35.35
C GLY A 287 4.71 -3.94 34.44
N PHE A 288 5.19 -4.34 33.25
CA PHE A 288 4.41 -5.16 32.33
C PHE A 288 4.09 -6.54 32.94
N ASP A 289 2.82 -6.96 32.89
CA ASP A 289 2.41 -8.28 33.37
C ASP A 289 2.73 -9.35 32.30
N VAL A 290 3.81 -10.09 32.51
CA VAL A 290 4.25 -11.15 31.59
C VAL A 290 3.19 -12.23 31.35
N ARG A 291 2.26 -12.44 32.27
CA ARG A 291 1.17 -13.44 32.12
C ARG A 291 0.19 -13.06 30.99
N SER A 292 0.15 -11.80 30.60
CA SER A 292 -0.66 -11.33 29.46
C SER A 292 -0.13 -11.76 28.10
N ILE A 293 1.08 -12.36 28.01
CA ILE A 293 1.67 -12.88 26.78
C ILE A 293 1.20 -14.31 26.48
N ASP A 294 0.85 -15.07 27.53
CA ASP A 294 0.58 -16.51 27.45
C ASP A 294 -0.94 -16.81 27.31
N GLY A 295 -1.77 -15.77 27.08
CA GLY A 295 -3.24 -15.83 27.01
C GLY A 295 -3.80 -15.87 25.60
#